data_ce37ae118bd70a88757c2b62ba6f8f5c
#
_entry.id   ce37ae118bd70a88757c2b62ba6f8f5c
#
_cell.length_a   1.000
_cell.length_b   1.000
_cell.length_c   1.000
_cell.angle_alpha   90.00
_cell.angle_beta   90.00
_cell.angle_gamma   90.00
#
_symmetry.space_group_name_H-M   'P 1'
#
loop_
_entity.id
_entity.type
_entity.pdbx_description
1 polymer ?
#
loop_
_entity_poly.entity_id
_entity_poly.type
_entity_poly.pdbx_seq_one_letter_code
_entity_poly.pdbx_strand_id
1 'polypeptide(L)'
;MTKRGCIAAILLCIALIPWTTAHADAVTDWNEIAAAAVASGRPGPIGQADLALVQVAVHDAIQAYEKRFEPYFAEVKPKGRKVAAAVAAAHGVLVGFYPAQAATLDATYATYLADNGLTGNEGLAVGEAVAALILPL
;
A
#
# COMPACT_ATOMS: atom_id res chain seq x y z
N MET A 1 -14.40 46.23 -31.58
CA MET A 1 -14.68 45.80 -30.19
C MET A 1 -14.42 44.30 -30.15
N THR A 2 -13.50 43.85 -29.73
CA THR A 2 -12.38 43.68 -28.88
C THR A 2 -12.18 42.18 -28.59
N LYS A 3 -11.47 41.51 -29.53
CA LYS A 3 -11.00 40.13 -29.37
C LYS A 3 -10.06 39.92 -28.16
N ARG A 4 -9.71 41.01 -27.46
CA ARG A 4 -8.82 40.99 -26.27
C ARG A 4 -9.50 40.53 -24.97
N GLY A 5 -10.82 40.69 -24.85
CA GLY A 5 -11.55 40.30 -23.64
C GLY A 5 -11.75 38.78 -23.46
N CYS A 6 -11.86 37.99 -24.55
CA CYS A 6 -12.07 36.58 -24.47
C CYS A 6 -10.82 35.78 -24.08
N ILE A 7 -9.63 36.26 -24.43
CA ILE A 7 -8.35 35.60 -24.09
C ILE A 7 -8.05 35.73 -22.60
N ALA A 8 -8.35 36.87 -22.01
CA ALA A 8 -8.13 37.13 -20.57
C ALA A 8 -9.08 36.28 -19.70
N ALA A 9 -10.31 36.01 -20.15
CA ALA A 9 -11.26 35.17 -19.45
C ALA A 9 -10.87 33.68 -19.48
N ILE A 10 -10.29 33.20 -20.59
CA ILE A 10 -9.82 31.80 -20.72
C ILE A 10 -8.59 31.55 -19.86
N LEU A 11 -7.67 32.50 -19.76
CA LEU A 11 -6.47 32.37 -18.90
C LEU A 11 -6.81 32.39 -17.41
N LEU A 12 -7.88 33.06 -17.00
CA LEU A 12 -8.33 33.09 -15.60
C LEU A 12 -9.00 31.78 -15.18
N CYS A 13 -9.67 31.07 -16.10
CA CYS A 13 -10.31 29.79 -15.79
C CYS A 13 -9.29 28.65 -15.58
N ILE A 14 -8.09 28.72 -16.18
CA ILE A 14 -7.05 27.68 -16.01
C ILE A 14 -6.40 27.75 -14.62
N ALA A 15 -6.39 28.92 -13.99
CA ALA A 15 -5.79 29.11 -12.66
C ALA A 15 -6.64 28.57 -11.49
N LEU A 16 -7.89 28.14 -11.75
CA LEU A 16 -8.83 27.64 -10.74
C LEU A 16 -8.96 26.11 -10.71
N ILE A 17 -8.17 25.38 -11.51
CA ILE A 17 -8.13 23.93 -11.40
C ILE A 17 -7.37 23.59 -10.11
N PRO A 18 -8.02 23.04 -9.07
CA PRO A 18 -7.28 22.61 -7.90
C PRO A 18 -6.30 21.54 -8.37
N TRP A 19 -5.02 21.76 -8.12
CA TRP A 19 -3.99 20.76 -8.31
C TRP A 19 -4.21 19.72 -7.22
N THR A 20 -5.05 18.72 -7.50
CA THR A 20 -5.13 17.55 -6.66
C THR A 20 -3.79 16.85 -6.78
N THR A 21 -2.99 16.90 -5.73
CA THR A 21 -1.84 16.02 -5.61
C THR A 21 -2.40 14.60 -5.71
N ALA A 22 -2.02 13.89 -6.77
CA ALA A 22 -2.30 12.46 -6.85
C ALA A 22 -1.54 11.83 -5.68
N HIS A 23 -2.26 11.49 -4.61
CA HIS A 23 -1.69 10.63 -3.59
C HIS A 23 -1.47 9.26 -4.24
N ALA A 24 -0.26 8.75 -4.18
CA ALA A 24 -0.01 7.35 -4.45
C ALA A 24 -0.95 6.55 -3.54
N ASP A 25 -1.57 5.50 -4.06
CA ASP A 25 -2.40 4.66 -3.22
C ASP A 25 -1.51 3.77 -2.32
N ALA A 26 -2.11 3.22 -1.29
CA ALA A 26 -1.39 2.40 -0.31
C ALA A 26 -0.61 1.24 -0.95
N VAL A 27 -1.08 0.70 -2.08
CA VAL A 27 -0.41 -0.38 -2.81
C VAL A 27 0.88 0.12 -3.42
N THR A 28 0.86 1.30 -4.05
CA THR A 28 2.05 1.93 -4.65
C THR A 28 3.08 2.30 -3.58
N ASP A 29 2.65 2.95 -2.49
CA ASP A 29 3.54 3.34 -1.39
C ASP A 29 4.25 2.13 -0.78
N TRP A 30 3.50 1.07 -0.49
CA TRP A 30 4.05 -0.13 0.12
C TRP A 30 4.84 -0.99 -0.86
N ASN A 31 4.60 -0.88 -2.16
CA ASN A 31 5.47 -1.47 -3.18
C ASN A 31 6.85 -0.80 -3.22
N GLU A 32 6.92 0.53 -3.09
CA GLU A 32 8.19 1.26 -3.01
C GLU A 32 8.98 0.88 -1.74
N ILE A 33 8.29 0.81 -0.59
CA ILE A 33 8.89 0.38 0.68
C ILE A 33 9.44 -1.06 0.55
N ALA A 34 8.66 -1.97 -0.04
CA ALA A 34 9.06 -3.35 -0.28
C ALA A 34 10.28 -3.44 -1.21
N ALA A 35 10.28 -2.69 -2.31
CA ALA A 35 11.41 -2.66 -3.23
C ALA A 35 12.70 -2.15 -2.56
N ALA A 36 12.60 -1.13 -1.72
CA ALA A 36 13.74 -0.62 -0.94
C ALA A 36 14.24 -1.65 0.08
N ALA A 37 13.34 -2.35 0.79
CA ALA A 37 13.70 -3.40 1.73
C ALA A 37 14.40 -4.57 1.05
N VAL A 38 13.92 -5.00 -0.12
CA VAL A 38 14.54 -6.04 -0.95
C VAL A 38 15.93 -5.60 -1.41
N ALA A 39 16.07 -4.40 -1.94
CA ALA A 39 17.33 -3.88 -2.48
C ALA A 39 18.43 -3.83 -1.41
N SER A 40 18.09 -3.47 -0.18
CA SER A 40 19.02 -3.39 0.95
C SER A 40 19.24 -4.71 1.69
N GLY A 41 18.29 -5.64 1.60
CA GLY A 41 18.34 -6.92 2.32
C GLY A 41 18.85 -8.09 1.47
N ARG A 42 18.09 -8.50 0.49
CA ARG A 42 18.38 -9.66 -0.38
C ARG A 42 18.18 -9.33 -1.85
N PRO A 43 19.07 -8.54 -2.48
CA PRO A 43 18.93 -8.21 -3.90
C PRO A 43 19.07 -9.44 -4.80
N GLY A 44 18.50 -9.37 -6.00
CA GLY A 44 18.55 -10.45 -6.98
C GLY A 44 17.32 -11.36 -7.00
N PRO A 45 17.43 -12.58 -7.55
CA PRO A 45 16.25 -13.43 -7.82
C PRO A 45 15.43 -13.79 -6.57
N ILE A 46 16.09 -14.01 -5.43
CA ILE A 46 15.39 -14.32 -4.17
C ILE A 46 14.58 -13.11 -3.71
N GLY A 47 15.16 -11.93 -3.72
CA GLY A 47 14.44 -10.71 -3.36
C GLY A 47 13.28 -10.40 -4.31
N GLN A 48 13.36 -10.76 -5.58
CA GLN A 48 12.23 -10.64 -6.52
C GLN A 48 11.09 -11.59 -6.14
N ALA A 49 11.39 -12.81 -5.68
CA ALA A 49 10.40 -13.73 -5.17
C ALA A 49 9.75 -13.20 -3.88
N ASP A 50 10.55 -12.64 -2.97
CA ASP A 50 10.03 -11.99 -1.74
C ASP A 50 9.08 -10.84 -2.09
N LEU A 51 9.45 -9.99 -3.05
CA LEU A 51 8.60 -8.89 -3.51
C LEU A 51 7.28 -9.40 -4.08
N ALA A 52 7.32 -10.49 -4.85
CA ALA A 52 6.12 -11.12 -5.39
C ALA A 52 5.19 -11.62 -4.26
N LEU A 53 5.73 -12.22 -3.20
CA LEU A 53 4.95 -12.68 -2.05
C LEU A 53 4.33 -11.51 -1.27
N VAL A 54 5.02 -10.37 -1.16
CA VAL A 54 4.42 -9.14 -0.60
C VAL A 54 3.22 -8.71 -1.44
N GLN A 55 3.34 -8.72 -2.79
CA GLN A 55 2.22 -8.36 -3.67
C GLN A 55 1.06 -9.35 -3.58
N VAL A 56 1.33 -10.65 -3.43
CA VAL A 56 0.30 -11.67 -3.20
C VAL A 56 -0.44 -11.40 -1.89
N ALA A 57 0.28 -11.07 -0.80
CA ALA A 57 -0.33 -10.74 0.47
C ALA A 57 -1.25 -9.50 0.37
N VAL A 58 -0.78 -8.44 -0.29
CA VAL A 58 -1.58 -7.24 -0.56
C VAL A 58 -2.83 -7.57 -1.39
N HIS A 59 -2.67 -8.39 -2.45
CA HIS A 59 -3.78 -8.86 -3.28
C HIS A 59 -4.83 -9.59 -2.43
N ASP A 60 -4.42 -10.60 -1.68
CA ASP A 60 -5.34 -11.43 -0.90
C ASP A 60 -6.06 -10.60 0.18
N ALA A 61 -5.34 -9.67 0.84
CA ALA A 61 -5.93 -8.73 1.78
C ALA A 61 -7.02 -7.86 1.12
N ILE A 62 -6.81 -7.37 -0.10
CA ILE A 62 -7.79 -6.57 -0.85
C ILE A 62 -8.97 -7.43 -1.29
N GLN A 63 -8.71 -8.66 -1.79
CA GLN A 63 -9.77 -9.55 -2.29
C GLN A 63 -10.70 -10.04 -1.17
N ALA A 64 -10.26 -10.06 0.08
CA ALA A 64 -11.15 -10.30 1.22
C ALA A 64 -12.36 -9.33 1.24
N TYR A 65 -12.17 -8.09 0.76
CA TYR A 65 -13.22 -7.07 0.71
C TYR A 65 -13.91 -6.97 -0.65
N GLU A 66 -13.13 -6.99 -1.73
CA GLU A 66 -13.66 -6.73 -3.08
C GLU A 66 -14.29 -7.94 -3.75
N LYS A 67 -13.78 -9.13 -3.47
CA LYS A 67 -14.26 -10.43 -4.01
C LYS A 67 -14.40 -10.41 -5.54
N ARG A 68 -13.52 -9.67 -6.21
CA ARG A 68 -13.49 -9.61 -7.68
C ARG A 68 -12.68 -10.74 -8.30
N PHE A 69 -11.66 -11.18 -7.58
CA PHE A 69 -10.78 -12.26 -7.97
C PHE A 69 -10.61 -13.22 -6.79
N GLU A 70 -10.25 -14.46 -7.09
CA GLU A 70 -9.92 -15.44 -6.07
C GLU A 70 -8.61 -15.03 -5.35
N PRO A 71 -8.52 -15.22 -4.03
CA PRO A 71 -7.25 -15.10 -3.31
C PRO A 71 -6.29 -16.21 -3.76
N TYR A 72 -4.99 -15.95 -3.71
CA TYR A 72 -3.98 -16.95 -4.04
C TYR A 72 -3.82 -17.99 -2.91
N PHE A 73 -3.76 -17.55 -1.65
CA PHE A 73 -3.46 -18.40 -0.50
C PHE A 73 -4.29 -18.09 0.74
N ALA A 74 -4.64 -16.83 0.96
CA ALA A 74 -5.21 -16.38 2.21
C ALA A 74 -6.69 -16.01 2.07
N GLU A 75 -7.57 -16.92 2.44
CA GLU A 75 -9.00 -16.63 2.56
C GLU A 75 -9.32 -16.17 3.98
N VAL A 76 -9.58 -14.87 4.16
CA VAL A 76 -9.87 -14.24 5.44
C VAL A 76 -11.18 -13.46 5.40
N LYS A 77 -11.81 -13.30 6.57
CA LYS A 77 -13.05 -12.51 6.67
C LYS A 77 -12.72 -11.02 6.81
N PRO A 78 -13.32 -10.14 5.98
CA PRO A 78 -13.07 -8.71 6.04
C PRO A 78 -13.62 -8.08 7.32
N LYS A 79 -12.84 -7.15 7.89
CA LYS A 79 -13.23 -6.23 8.96
C LYS A 79 -12.52 -4.91 8.78
N GLY A 80 -13.13 -3.80 9.18
CA GLY A 80 -12.54 -2.49 9.07
C GLY A 80 -12.29 -2.06 7.61
N ARG A 81 -11.22 -1.31 7.38
CA ARG A 81 -10.89 -0.73 6.08
C ARG A 81 -9.92 -1.61 5.29
N LYS A 82 -10.22 -1.86 4.01
CA LYS A 82 -9.35 -2.64 3.12
C LYS A 82 -7.93 -2.08 3.00
N VAL A 83 -7.79 -0.74 3.03
CA VAL A 83 -6.47 -0.09 2.98
C VAL A 83 -5.62 -0.47 4.19
N ALA A 84 -6.21 -0.52 5.39
CA ALA A 84 -5.51 -0.97 6.59
C ALA A 84 -5.05 -2.43 6.47
N ALA A 85 -5.89 -3.30 5.90
CA ALA A 85 -5.54 -4.70 5.68
C ALA A 85 -4.39 -4.85 4.67
N ALA A 86 -4.42 -4.12 3.56
CA ALA A 86 -3.37 -4.15 2.56
C ALA A 86 -2.01 -3.71 3.14
N VAL A 87 -2.00 -2.61 3.89
CA VAL A 87 -0.80 -2.07 4.54
C VAL A 87 -0.24 -3.04 5.59
N ALA A 88 -1.10 -3.61 6.44
CA ALA A 88 -0.68 -4.56 7.46
C ALA A 88 -0.16 -5.88 6.85
N ALA A 89 -0.76 -6.35 5.75
CA ALA A 89 -0.30 -7.54 5.03
C ALA A 89 1.11 -7.33 4.44
N ALA A 90 1.35 -6.19 3.76
CA ALA A 90 2.66 -5.85 3.23
C ALA A 90 3.71 -5.75 4.34
N HIS A 91 3.41 -4.99 5.41
CA HIS A 91 4.29 -4.83 6.56
C HIS A 91 4.66 -6.19 7.21
N GLY A 92 3.65 -7.01 7.51
CA GLY A 92 3.86 -8.30 8.18
C GLY A 92 4.75 -9.25 7.38
N VAL A 93 4.58 -9.35 6.06
CA VAL A 93 5.45 -10.16 5.19
C VAL A 93 6.85 -9.59 5.14
N LEU A 94 7.01 -8.27 5.02
CA LEU A 94 8.33 -7.63 4.98
C LEU A 94 9.11 -7.84 6.27
N VAL A 95 8.50 -7.66 7.43
CA VAL A 95 9.16 -7.90 8.73
C VAL A 95 9.55 -9.37 8.87
N GLY A 96 8.70 -10.29 8.43
CA GLY A 96 9.00 -11.72 8.45
C GLY A 96 10.20 -12.10 7.58
N PHE A 97 10.31 -11.55 6.37
CA PHE A 97 11.42 -11.84 5.46
C PHE A 97 12.70 -11.04 5.78
N TYR A 98 12.56 -9.87 6.36
CA TYR A 98 13.66 -8.95 6.65
C TYR A 98 13.73 -8.54 8.13
N PRO A 99 13.89 -9.49 9.06
CA PRO A 99 13.86 -9.20 10.50
C PRO A 99 14.97 -8.23 10.93
N ALA A 100 16.08 -8.16 10.22
CA ALA A 100 17.14 -7.17 10.46
C ALA A 100 16.69 -5.72 10.16
N GLN A 101 15.64 -5.54 9.37
CA GLN A 101 15.06 -4.24 9.05
C GLN A 101 13.78 -3.95 9.84
N ALA A 102 13.37 -4.83 10.75
CA ALA A 102 12.10 -4.75 11.46
C ALA A 102 11.90 -3.37 12.12
N ALA A 103 12.90 -2.86 12.84
CA ALA A 103 12.78 -1.57 13.52
C ALA A 103 12.46 -0.40 12.56
N THR A 104 13.07 -0.39 11.37
CA THR A 104 12.82 0.63 10.35
C THR A 104 11.44 0.45 9.72
N LEU A 105 11.07 -0.79 9.40
CA LEU A 105 9.77 -1.13 8.82
C LEU A 105 8.63 -0.81 9.80
N ASP A 106 8.78 -1.13 11.08
CA ASP A 106 7.82 -0.81 12.14
C ASP A 106 7.64 0.69 12.31
N ALA A 107 8.72 1.47 12.30
CA ALA A 107 8.65 2.93 12.39
C ALA A 107 7.94 3.54 11.18
N THR A 108 8.25 3.06 9.97
CA THR A 108 7.58 3.47 8.73
C THR A 108 6.09 3.12 8.77
N TYR A 109 5.77 1.91 9.22
CA TYR A 109 4.40 1.45 9.37
C TYR A 109 3.61 2.32 10.35
N ALA A 110 4.14 2.57 11.55
CA ALA A 110 3.49 3.40 12.55
C ALA A 110 3.22 4.82 12.04
N THR A 111 4.19 5.42 11.36
CA THR A 111 4.04 6.74 10.73
C THR A 111 2.96 6.71 9.66
N TYR A 112 2.99 5.72 8.77
CA TYR A 112 2.00 5.57 7.70
C TYR A 112 0.58 5.44 8.26
N LEU A 113 0.40 4.63 9.32
CA LEU A 113 -0.91 4.45 9.96
C LEU A 113 -1.42 5.77 10.58
N ALA A 114 -0.55 6.53 11.22
CA ALA A 114 -0.91 7.81 11.84
C ALA A 114 -1.32 8.84 10.77
N ASP A 115 -0.52 9.00 9.72
CA ASP A 115 -0.72 9.98 8.65
C ASP A 115 -2.00 9.71 7.84
N ASN A 116 -2.39 8.44 7.72
CA ASN A 116 -3.57 8.01 6.95
C ASN A 116 -4.81 7.71 7.81
N GLY A 117 -4.75 7.96 9.14
CA GLY A 117 -5.86 7.71 10.06
C GLY A 117 -6.28 6.24 10.10
N LEU A 118 -5.31 5.34 10.08
CA LEU A 118 -5.50 3.89 10.10
C LEU A 118 -5.18 3.25 11.45
N THR A 119 -4.63 4.02 12.39
CA THR A 119 -4.26 3.54 13.72
C THR A 119 -5.47 2.93 14.43
N GLY A 120 -5.33 1.72 14.95
CA GLY A 120 -6.39 0.99 15.64
C GLY A 120 -7.53 0.49 14.75
N ASN A 121 -7.37 0.53 13.42
CA ASN A 121 -8.40 0.04 12.51
C ASN A 121 -8.45 -1.50 12.52
N GLU A 122 -9.65 -2.09 12.56
CA GLU A 122 -9.82 -3.55 12.58
C GLU A 122 -9.26 -4.26 11.34
N GLY A 123 -9.09 -3.54 10.23
CA GLY A 123 -8.45 -4.06 9.01
C GLY A 123 -7.01 -4.48 9.23
N LEU A 124 -6.30 -3.91 10.21
CA LEU A 124 -4.92 -4.28 10.53
C LEU A 124 -4.83 -5.77 10.89
N ALA A 125 -5.72 -6.26 11.74
CA ALA A 125 -5.77 -7.68 12.11
C ALA A 125 -6.06 -8.61 10.91
N VAL A 126 -6.82 -8.14 9.92
CA VAL A 126 -7.06 -8.88 8.67
C VAL A 126 -5.77 -9.02 7.87
N GLY A 127 -5.01 -7.93 7.72
CA GLY A 127 -3.72 -7.96 7.01
C GLY A 127 -2.67 -8.82 7.74
N GLU A 128 -2.59 -8.73 9.05
CA GLU A 128 -1.71 -9.57 9.87
C GLU A 128 -2.04 -11.07 9.70
N ALA A 129 -3.33 -11.43 9.67
CA ALA A 129 -3.75 -12.81 9.41
C ALA A 129 -3.34 -13.27 8.01
N VAL A 130 -3.45 -12.43 6.99
CA VAL A 130 -2.96 -12.73 5.63
C VAL A 130 -1.45 -12.95 5.62
N ALA A 131 -0.67 -12.05 6.23
CA ALA A 131 0.78 -12.18 6.31
C ALA A 131 1.20 -13.50 6.97
N ALA A 132 0.52 -13.90 8.06
CA ALA A 132 0.79 -15.15 8.76
C ALA A 132 0.55 -16.41 7.89
N LEU A 133 -0.35 -16.34 6.92
CA LEU A 133 -0.62 -17.43 5.97
C LEU A 133 0.39 -17.47 4.80
N ILE A 134 0.96 -16.31 4.43
CA ILE A 134 1.93 -16.19 3.34
C ILE A 134 3.35 -16.53 3.78
N LEU A 135 3.76 -16.16 4.98
CA LEU A 135 5.14 -16.34 5.47
C LEU A 135 5.68 -17.80 5.44
N PRO A 136 4.86 -18.85 5.62
CA PRO A 136 5.35 -20.23 5.56
C PRO A 136 5.62 -20.76 4.14
N LEU A 137 5.24 -20.03 3.07
CA LEU A 137 5.41 -20.41 1.67
C LEU A 137 6.86 -20.25 1.22
#